data_3378155c4f844308d9cb8a6f3133f927
#
_entry.id   3378155c4f844308d9cb8a6f3133f927
#
_cell.length_a   1.000
_cell.length_b   1.000
_cell.length_c   1.000
_cell.angle_alpha   90.00
_cell.angle_beta   90.00
_cell.angle_gamma   90.00
#
_symmetry.space_group_name_H-M   'P 1'
#
loop_
_entity.id
_entity.type
_entity.pdbx_description
1 polymer ?
#
loop_
_entity_poly.entity_id
_entity_poly.type
_entity_poly.pdbx_seq_one_letter_code
_entity_poly.pdbx_strand_id
1 'polypeptide(L)'
;SEDIEGLMKFRLIGFNCRRYDNHILYARLMGYTNEQLYNLSQRIIGSEKKSKSNNCFFGEAYNVSYTDVYDFCSKKQSLKKWEIELGIHHQELGLPWDQPVPESMWQKVAEYCDNDVIATEAVFNARKADFIAREILADVAGMTVNDTTNTLTAKIIFGGNKKPQDQFNYRDMGDASQICSMDDLPFKFGPEEYDNYTAFDKKDRPIFPGYKFDKGKSTYRGEEVGEGGYVYAEPGMYGNIALLDIASMHPSSIIAEDLFGPVYTKRFREIRDARVAIKHKEFDKARKMLNGALAKYLTDESAADALAQAVSYTHLTL
;
A
#
# COMPACT_ATOMS: atom_id res chain seq x y z
N SER A 1 -29.91 -17.03 8.42
CA SER A 1 -29.68 -15.63 8.71
C SER A 1 -29.27 -15.39 10.15
N GLU A 2 -29.82 -16.12 11.13
CA GLU A 2 -29.42 -15.97 12.55
C GLU A 2 -27.93 -16.23 12.78
N ASP A 3 -27.35 -17.21 12.13
CA ASP A 3 -25.91 -17.50 12.20
C ASP A 3 -25.07 -16.32 11.71
N ILE A 4 -25.48 -15.71 10.58
CA ILE A 4 -24.77 -14.55 10.00
C ILE A 4 -24.92 -13.33 10.90
N GLU A 5 -26.10 -13.09 11.48
CA GLU A 5 -26.31 -12.02 12.46
C GLU A 5 -25.48 -12.26 13.73
N GLY A 6 -25.31 -13.53 14.13
CA GLY A 6 -24.42 -13.94 15.21
C GLY A 6 -22.96 -13.56 14.95
N LEU A 7 -22.47 -13.74 13.72
CA LEU A 7 -21.12 -13.38 13.32
C LEU A 7 -20.87 -11.85 13.41
N MET A 8 -21.87 -11.02 13.16
CA MET A 8 -21.74 -9.57 13.25
C MET A 8 -21.44 -9.03 14.66
N LYS A 9 -21.57 -9.85 15.69
CA LYS A 9 -21.15 -9.51 17.06
C LYS A 9 -19.65 -9.57 17.27
N PHE A 10 -18.91 -10.17 16.35
CA PHE A 10 -17.47 -10.31 16.41
C PHE A 10 -16.77 -9.29 15.50
N ARG A 11 -15.48 -9.07 15.76
CA ARG A 11 -14.61 -8.30 14.86
C ARG A 11 -14.14 -9.22 13.75
N LEU A 12 -14.81 -9.17 12.61
CA LEU A 12 -14.48 -10.02 11.47
C LEU A 12 -13.19 -9.55 10.80
N ILE A 13 -12.30 -10.49 10.51
CA ILE A 13 -11.07 -10.26 9.76
C ILE A 13 -11.15 -11.12 8.51
N GLY A 14 -10.96 -10.52 7.34
CA GLY A 14 -10.98 -11.24 6.08
C GLY A 14 -9.73 -10.95 5.25
N PHE A 15 -9.59 -11.65 4.15
CA PHE A 15 -8.53 -11.46 3.17
C PHE A 15 -9.12 -10.98 1.84
N ASN A 16 -8.80 -9.76 1.42
CA ASN A 16 -9.36 -9.10 0.21
C ASN A 16 -10.91 -9.05 0.22
N CYS A 17 -11.49 -9.04 1.42
CA CYS A 17 -12.93 -9.19 1.64
C CYS A 17 -13.73 -7.92 1.36
N ARG A 18 -13.11 -6.73 1.47
CA ARG A 18 -13.83 -5.44 1.39
C ARG A 18 -14.46 -5.17 0.04
N ARG A 19 -13.93 -5.74 -1.03
CA ARG A 19 -14.44 -5.54 -2.40
C ARG A 19 -15.34 -6.64 -2.91
N TYR A 20 -15.47 -7.73 -2.16
CA TYR A 20 -16.30 -8.87 -2.57
C TYR A 20 -17.11 -9.45 -1.41
N ASP A 21 -16.48 -10.17 -0.49
CA ASP A 21 -17.15 -10.92 0.57
C ASP A 21 -18.05 -10.07 1.43
N ASN A 22 -17.59 -8.88 1.81
CA ASN A 22 -18.37 -7.94 2.60
C ASN A 22 -19.68 -7.53 1.93
N HIS A 23 -19.67 -7.38 0.60
CA HIS A 23 -20.87 -7.02 -0.15
C HIS A 23 -21.85 -8.19 -0.25
N ILE A 24 -21.35 -9.40 -0.44
CA ILE A 24 -22.17 -10.63 -0.45
C ILE A 24 -22.78 -10.86 0.94
N LEU A 25 -21.98 -10.73 1.99
CA LEU A 25 -22.44 -10.88 3.37
C LEU A 25 -23.49 -9.81 3.73
N TYR A 26 -23.25 -8.55 3.38
CA TYR A 26 -24.19 -7.46 3.60
C TYR A 26 -25.50 -7.66 2.86
N ALA A 27 -25.44 -8.06 1.59
CA ALA A 27 -26.63 -8.37 0.80
C ALA A 27 -27.44 -9.54 1.40
N ARG A 28 -26.76 -10.55 1.94
CA ARG A 28 -27.42 -11.65 2.65
C ARG A 28 -28.13 -11.18 3.90
N LEU A 29 -27.51 -10.29 4.68
CA LEU A 29 -28.16 -9.66 5.86
C LEU A 29 -29.39 -8.85 5.46
N MET A 30 -29.40 -8.24 4.27
CA MET A 30 -30.55 -7.55 3.70
C MET A 30 -31.63 -8.51 3.17
N GLY A 31 -31.44 -9.81 3.27
CA GLY A 31 -32.42 -10.81 2.86
C GLY A 31 -32.34 -11.29 1.41
N TYR A 32 -31.23 -11.03 0.71
CA TYR A 32 -31.04 -11.51 -0.66
C TYR A 32 -31.10 -13.03 -0.73
N THR A 33 -31.82 -13.53 -1.74
CA THR A 33 -31.88 -14.98 -2.08
C THR A 33 -30.55 -15.44 -2.68
N ASN A 34 -30.36 -16.76 -2.76
CA ASN A 34 -29.15 -17.33 -3.38
C ASN A 34 -28.99 -16.89 -4.85
N GLU A 35 -30.08 -16.80 -5.61
CA GLU A 35 -30.08 -16.31 -6.97
C GLU A 35 -29.67 -14.83 -7.06
N GLN A 36 -30.19 -14.00 -6.17
CA GLN A 36 -29.82 -12.58 -6.10
C GLN A 36 -28.36 -12.39 -5.69
N LEU A 37 -27.83 -13.22 -4.78
CA LEU A 37 -26.42 -13.22 -4.40
C LEU A 37 -25.52 -13.65 -5.56
N TYR A 38 -25.92 -14.68 -6.32
CA TYR A 38 -25.19 -15.09 -7.52
C TYR A 38 -25.13 -13.95 -8.54
N ASN A 39 -26.28 -13.32 -8.82
CA ASN A 39 -26.34 -12.18 -9.75
C ASN A 39 -25.50 -10.99 -9.26
N LEU A 40 -25.48 -10.71 -7.95
CA LEU A 40 -24.62 -9.69 -7.36
C LEU A 40 -23.13 -10.04 -7.55
N SER A 41 -22.75 -11.30 -7.26
CA SER A 41 -21.39 -11.81 -7.48
C SER A 41 -20.93 -11.60 -8.92
N GLN A 42 -21.74 -12.01 -9.91
CA GLN A 42 -21.43 -11.83 -11.33
C GLN A 42 -21.23 -10.33 -11.70
N ARG A 43 -22.04 -9.44 -11.12
CA ARG A 43 -21.91 -8.00 -11.34
C ARG A 43 -20.63 -7.44 -10.72
N ILE A 44 -20.27 -7.86 -9.52
CA ILE A 44 -19.03 -7.42 -8.84
C ILE A 44 -17.80 -7.87 -9.66
N ILE A 45 -17.72 -9.15 -10.03
CA ILE A 45 -16.62 -9.71 -10.83
C ILE A 45 -16.54 -9.03 -12.21
N GLY A 46 -17.69 -8.79 -12.84
CA GLY A 46 -17.77 -8.09 -14.14
C GLY A 46 -17.40 -6.61 -14.09
N SER A 47 -17.54 -5.96 -12.93
CA SER A 47 -17.27 -4.53 -12.76
C SER A 47 -15.80 -4.18 -12.79
N GLU A 48 -14.93 -5.09 -12.41
CA GLU A 48 -13.48 -4.88 -12.48
C GLU A 48 -12.97 -4.69 -13.92
N LYS A 49 -13.71 -5.22 -14.88
CA LYS A 49 -13.37 -5.14 -16.32
C LYS A 49 -13.98 -3.94 -17.04
N LYS A 50 -14.93 -3.25 -16.43
CA LYS A 50 -15.65 -2.10 -17.05
C LYS A 50 -15.64 -0.90 -16.11
N SER A 51 -15.00 0.18 -16.55
CA SER A 51 -14.91 1.49 -15.89
C SER A 51 -16.22 1.97 -15.22
N LYS A 52 -16.15 2.28 -13.94
CA LYS A 52 -16.81 3.41 -13.21
C LYS A 52 -18.32 3.50 -13.03
N SER A 53 -19.18 2.62 -13.48
CA SER A 53 -20.63 2.83 -13.36
C SER A 53 -21.41 1.59 -12.94
N ASN A 54 -21.01 0.88 -11.89
CA ASN A 54 -21.81 -0.25 -11.43
C ASN A 54 -22.25 -0.02 -9.97
N ASN A 55 -23.55 0.26 -9.77
CA ASN A 55 -24.26 0.27 -8.49
C ASN A 55 -24.34 -1.15 -7.86
N CYS A 56 -23.22 -1.89 -7.83
CA CYS A 56 -23.16 -3.21 -7.23
C CYS A 56 -22.45 -3.21 -5.87
N PHE A 57 -21.91 -2.07 -5.45
CA PHE A 57 -21.22 -1.90 -4.18
C PHE A 57 -22.09 -1.12 -3.20
N PHE A 58 -22.24 -1.64 -1.99
CA PHE A 58 -22.92 -0.97 -0.89
C PHE A 58 -21.89 -0.20 -0.07
N GLY A 59 -22.16 1.07 0.21
CA GLY A 59 -21.24 1.92 0.99
C GLY A 59 -20.99 1.36 2.39
N GLU A 60 -22.03 0.86 3.04
CA GLU A 60 -22.00 0.30 4.38
C GLU A 60 -21.21 -1.03 4.45
N ALA A 61 -21.25 -1.81 3.37
CA ALA A 61 -20.59 -3.12 3.31
C ALA A 61 -19.08 -3.05 3.49
N TYR A 62 -18.45 -1.94 3.09
CA TYR A 62 -16.99 -1.77 3.27
C TYR A 62 -16.53 -1.87 4.73
N ASN A 63 -17.42 -1.62 5.68
CA ASN A 63 -17.13 -1.64 7.13
C ASN A 63 -17.75 -2.84 7.85
N VAL A 64 -18.25 -3.84 7.13
CA VAL A 64 -18.74 -5.10 7.72
C VAL A 64 -17.61 -5.85 8.40
N SER A 65 -16.44 -5.93 7.78
CA SER A 65 -15.23 -6.45 8.43
C SER A 65 -14.55 -5.38 9.26
N TYR A 66 -13.97 -5.79 10.40
CA TYR A 66 -13.12 -4.94 11.23
C TYR A 66 -11.85 -4.54 10.49
N THR A 67 -11.25 -5.48 9.77
CA THR A 67 -10.09 -5.21 8.92
C THR A 67 -9.98 -6.21 7.78
N ASP A 68 -9.21 -5.84 6.76
CA ASP A 68 -8.87 -6.66 5.61
C ASP A 68 -7.36 -6.86 5.57
N VAL A 69 -6.91 -8.11 5.67
CA VAL A 69 -5.49 -8.47 5.70
C VAL A 69 -4.77 -7.98 4.45
N TYR A 70 -5.42 -8.10 3.29
CA TYR A 70 -4.84 -7.63 2.04
C TYR A 70 -4.60 -6.11 2.05
N ASP A 71 -5.50 -5.32 2.68
CA ASP A 71 -5.40 -3.86 2.68
C ASP A 71 -4.23 -3.35 3.54
N PHE A 72 -3.97 -3.97 4.70
CA PHE A 72 -2.91 -3.48 5.58
C PHE A 72 -1.53 -4.11 5.33
N CYS A 73 -1.46 -5.29 4.72
CA CYS A 73 -0.18 -5.94 4.42
C CYS A 73 0.70 -5.07 3.54
N SER A 74 1.95 -4.93 3.91
CA SER A 74 2.98 -4.27 3.10
C SER A 74 3.33 -5.07 1.84
N LYS A 75 3.25 -6.41 1.90
CA LYS A 75 3.47 -7.32 0.78
C LYS A 75 2.14 -7.73 0.16
N LYS A 76 1.85 -7.24 -1.05
CA LYS A 76 0.63 -7.55 -1.78
C LYS A 76 0.80 -8.82 -2.60
N GLN A 77 0.07 -9.87 -2.22
CA GLN A 77 0.05 -11.15 -2.95
C GLN A 77 -1.26 -11.89 -2.68
N SER A 78 -1.58 -12.91 -3.48
CA SER A 78 -2.79 -13.73 -3.31
C SER A 78 -2.72 -14.60 -2.05
N LEU A 79 -3.88 -15.02 -1.52
CA LEU A 79 -3.94 -15.95 -0.39
C LEU A 79 -3.20 -17.25 -0.70
N LYS A 80 -3.38 -17.80 -1.89
CA LYS A 80 -2.69 -19.01 -2.37
C LYS A 80 -1.16 -18.89 -2.33
N LYS A 81 -0.63 -17.72 -2.67
CA LYS A 81 0.82 -17.49 -2.58
C LYS A 81 1.29 -17.41 -1.12
N TRP A 82 0.47 -16.87 -0.23
CA TRP A 82 0.72 -16.90 1.20
C TRP A 82 0.70 -18.31 1.76
N GLU A 83 -0.25 -19.17 1.34
CA GLU A 83 -0.31 -20.58 1.74
C GLU A 83 1.01 -21.29 1.43
N ILE A 84 1.51 -21.14 0.21
CA ILE A 84 2.79 -21.73 -0.21
C ILE A 84 3.95 -21.18 0.65
N GLU A 85 4.00 -19.87 0.86
CA GLU A 85 5.08 -19.19 1.61
C GLU A 85 5.08 -19.59 3.09
N LEU A 86 3.90 -19.80 3.69
CA LEU A 86 3.75 -20.19 5.09
C LEU A 86 3.71 -21.71 5.31
N GLY A 87 3.84 -22.50 4.24
CA GLY A 87 3.80 -23.96 4.31
C GLY A 87 2.43 -24.55 4.64
N ILE A 88 1.36 -23.82 4.34
CA ILE A 88 -0.03 -24.28 4.51
C ILE A 88 -0.42 -25.13 3.29
N HIS A 89 -1.19 -26.18 3.52
CA HIS A 89 -1.64 -27.03 2.43
C HIS A 89 -2.53 -26.24 1.47
N HIS A 90 -2.06 -26.11 0.23
CA HIS A 90 -2.82 -25.45 -0.83
C HIS A 90 -3.84 -26.43 -1.43
N GLN A 91 -5.08 -26.01 -1.50
CA GLN A 91 -6.16 -26.76 -2.12
C GLN A 91 -6.73 -26.01 -3.33
N GLU A 92 -7.14 -26.79 -4.35
CA GLU A 92 -7.92 -26.27 -5.46
C GLU A 92 -9.13 -27.18 -5.72
N LEU A 93 -10.30 -26.55 -5.90
CA LEU A 93 -11.53 -27.30 -6.14
C LEU A 93 -11.62 -27.80 -7.58
N GLY A 94 -11.05 -27.06 -8.53
CA GLY A 94 -11.17 -27.38 -9.95
C GLY A 94 -12.60 -27.29 -10.50
N LEU A 95 -13.52 -26.63 -9.76
CA LEU A 95 -14.91 -26.45 -10.18
C LEU A 95 -15.05 -25.20 -11.06
N PRO A 96 -15.94 -25.24 -12.08
CA PRO A 96 -16.28 -24.05 -12.83
C PRO A 96 -16.92 -22.99 -11.91
N TRP A 97 -16.45 -21.76 -11.97
CA TRP A 97 -16.94 -20.67 -11.13
C TRP A 97 -18.30 -20.11 -11.56
N ASP A 98 -18.74 -20.46 -12.78
CA ASP A 98 -19.96 -19.97 -13.45
C ASP A 98 -21.10 -21.03 -13.46
N GLN A 99 -20.91 -22.16 -12.80
CA GLN A 99 -21.88 -23.23 -12.72
C GLN A 99 -22.29 -23.54 -11.27
N PRO A 100 -23.53 -24.02 -11.04
CA PRO A 100 -23.94 -24.46 -9.72
C PRO A 100 -23.07 -25.61 -9.22
N VAL A 101 -22.72 -25.56 -7.94
CA VAL A 101 -21.96 -26.63 -7.28
C VAL A 101 -22.88 -27.84 -7.05
N PRO A 102 -22.53 -29.02 -7.54
CA PRO A 102 -23.33 -30.27 -7.26
C PRO A 102 -23.36 -30.56 -5.75
N GLU A 103 -24.48 -31.07 -5.26
CA GLU A 103 -24.64 -31.40 -3.83
C GLU A 103 -23.56 -32.35 -3.32
N SER A 104 -23.14 -33.29 -4.15
CA SER A 104 -22.05 -34.24 -3.83
C SER A 104 -20.71 -33.59 -3.56
N MET A 105 -20.54 -32.31 -3.94
CA MET A 105 -19.31 -31.54 -3.76
C MET A 105 -19.42 -30.53 -2.60
N TRP A 106 -20.56 -30.33 -1.96
CA TRP A 106 -20.76 -29.33 -0.93
C TRP A 106 -19.80 -29.49 0.25
N GLN A 107 -19.59 -30.73 0.70
CA GLN A 107 -18.65 -31.02 1.77
C GLN A 107 -17.21 -30.61 1.40
N LYS A 108 -16.80 -30.91 0.17
CA LYS A 108 -15.47 -30.52 -0.31
C LYS A 108 -15.31 -29.01 -0.44
N VAL A 109 -16.38 -28.30 -0.83
CA VAL A 109 -16.38 -26.83 -0.87
C VAL A 109 -16.29 -26.26 0.55
N ALA A 110 -16.97 -26.85 1.53
CA ALA A 110 -16.86 -26.42 2.93
C ALA A 110 -15.42 -26.59 3.44
N GLU A 111 -14.80 -27.75 3.21
CA GLU A 111 -13.40 -27.99 3.59
C GLU A 111 -12.43 -27.02 2.92
N TYR A 112 -12.69 -26.65 1.66
CA TYR A 112 -11.92 -25.62 0.96
C TYR A 112 -12.08 -24.25 1.63
N CYS A 113 -13.31 -23.86 1.98
CA CYS A 113 -13.56 -22.59 2.69
C CYS A 113 -12.90 -22.57 4.07
N ASP A 114 -12.93 -23.68 4.80
CA ASP A 114 -12.25 -23.81 6.09
C ASP A 114 -10.74 -23.62 5.94
N ASN A 115 -10.14 -24.16 4.88
CA ASN A 115 -8.72 -23.96 4.58
C ASN A 115 -8.40 -22.48 4.30
N ASP A 116 -9.23 -21.78 3.55
CA ASP A 116 -9.06 -20.34 3.28
C ASP A 116 -9.15 -19.50 4.58
N VAL A 117 -10.00 -19.91 5.53
CA VAL A 117 -10.09 -19.25 6.86
C VAL A 117 -8.82 -19.50 7.66
N ILE A 118 -8.33 -20.74 7.73
CA ILE A 118 -7.07 -21.11 8.40
C ILE A 118 -5.90 -20.35 7.78
N ALA A 119 -5.83 -20.27 6.46
CA ALA A 119 -4.81 -19.52 5.76
C ALA A 119 -4.87 -18.01 6.07
N THR A 120 -6.08 -17.45 6.10
CA THR A 120 -6.29 -16.03 6.46
C THR A 120 -5.80 -15.74 7.88
N GLU A 121 -6.12 -16.59 8.86
CA GLU A 121 -5.65 -16.48 10.24
C GLU A 121 -4.12 -16.55 10.31
N ALA A 122 -3.52 -17.52 9.62
CA ALA A 122 -2.06 -17.66 9.59
C ALA A 122 -1.37 -16.43 8.99
N VAL A 123 -1.91 -15.87 7.89
CA VAL A 123 -1.38 -14.63 7.29
C VAL A 123 -1.54 -13.46 8.24
N PHE A 124 -2.69 -13.30 8.90
CA PHE A 124 -2.89 -12.26 9.90
C PHE A 124 -1.85 -12.35 11.02
N ASN A 125 -1.62 -13.55 11.56
CA ASN A 125 -0.64 -13.77 12.63
C ASN A 125 0.79 -13.48 12.14
N ALA A 126 1.16 -13.91 10.94
CA ALA A 126 2.46 -13.65 10.33
C ALA A 126 2.68 -12.15 10.03
N ARG A 127 1.61 -11.39 9.80
CA ARG A 127 1.63 -9.96 9.47
C ARG A 127 1.06 -9.06 10.56
N LYS A 128 0.93 -9.58 11.78
CA LYS A 128 0.38 -8.84 12.92
C LYS A 128 1.10 -7.52 13.18
N ALA A 129 2.39 -7.47 12.93
CA ALA A 129 3.18 -6.26 13.09
C ALA A 129 2.75 -5.15 12.09
N ASP A 130 2.41 -5.48 10.85
CA ASP A 130 1.86 -4.53 9.88
C ASP A 130 0.50 -3.99 10.37
N PHE A 131 -0.31 -4.86 10.97
CA PHE A 131 -1.60 -4.47 11.54
C PHE A 131 -1.45 -3.50 12.72
N ILE A 132 -0.51 -3.77 13.63
CA ILE A 132 -0.19 -2.85 14.75
C ILE A 132 0.25 -1.49 14.21
N ALA A 133 1.09 -1.45 13.19
CA ALA A 133 1.48 -0.20 12.54
C ALA A 133 0.26 0.56 11.98
N ARG A 134 -0.71 -0.15 11.39
CA ARG A 134 -1.97 0.42 10.93
C ARG A 134 -2.82 0.96 12.10
N GLU A 135 -2.92 0.24 13.21
CA GLU A 135 -3.64 0.70 14.40
C GLU A 135 -3.02 2.00 14.96
N ILE A 136 -1.70 2.09 15.01
CA ILE A 136 -1.00 3.30 15.44
C ILE A 136 -1.35 4.49 14.53
N LEU A 137 -1.29 4.29 13.21
CA LEU A 137 -1.64 5.36 12.27
C LEU A 137 -3.11 5.79 12.42
N ALA A 138 -4.02 4.84 12.59
CA ALA A 138 -5.44 5.13 12.78
C ALA A 138 -5.69 5.93 14.06
N ASP A 139 -5.06 5.56 15.16
CA ASP A 139 -5.13 6.29 16.43
C ASP A 139 -4.60 7.72 16.33
N VAL A 140 -3.40 7.88 15.77
CA VAL A 140 -2.77 9.21 15.62
C VAL A 140 -3.62 10.09 14.69
N ALA A 141 -4.24 9.48 13.67
CA ALA A 141 -5.14 10.19 12.75
C ALA A 141 -6.52 10.49 13.36
N GLY A 142 -6.92 9.81 14.45
CA GLY A 142 -8.29 9.83 14.97
C GLY A 142 -9.29 9.23 13.98
N MET A 143 -8.89 8.16 13.28
CA MET A 143 -9.64 7.46 12.23
C MET A 143 -9.70 5.95 12.51
N THR A 144 -10.13 5.16 11.53
CA THR A 144 -10.29 3.71 11.68
C THR A 144 -9.21 2.94 10.94
N VAL A 145 -8.97 1.69 11.34
CA VAL A 145 -8.03 0.78 10.64
C VAL A 145 -8.48 0.45 9.21
N ASN A 146 -9.74 0.71 8.86
CA ASN A 146 -10.29 0.52 7.53
C ASN A 146 -9.96 1.68 6.56
N ASP A 147 -9.51 2.82 7.09
CA ASP A 147 -9.06 3.90 6.26
C ASP A 147 -7.72 3.54 5.59
N THR A 148 -7.53 3.99 4.35
CA THR A 148 -6.29 3.67 3.62
C THR A 148 -5.08 4.34 4.27
N THR A 149 -3.88 3.76 4.10
CA THR A 149 -2.64 4.35 4.61
C THR A 149 -2.46 5.80 4.14
N ASN A 150 -2.79 6.07 2.86
CA ASN A 150 -2.71 7.42 2.32
C ASN A 150 -3.69 8.39 3.02
N THR A 151 -4.91 7.94 3.31
CA THR A 151 -5.90 8.76 4.02
C THR A 151 -5.45 9.04 5.46
N LEU A 152 -4.95 8.02 6.16
CA LEU A 152 -4.44 8.15 7.52
C LEU A 152 -3.26 9.13 7.58
N THR A 153 -2.26 8.94 6.73
CA THR A 153 -1.08 9.83 6.66
C THR A 153 -1.45 11.24 6.25
N ALA A 154 -2.30 11.42 5.25
CA ALA A 154 -2.80 12.73 4.85
C ALA A 154 -3.52 13.44 6.01
N LYS A 155 -4.32 12.71 6.79
CA LYS A 155 -5.00 13.26 7.96
C LYS A 155 -4.02 13.69 9.05
N ILE A 156 -2.98 12.91 9.31
CA ILE A 156 -1.96 13.25 10.31
C ILE A 156 -1.17 14.49 9.88
N ILE A 157 -0.76 14.56 8.62
CA ILE A 157 0.07 15.65 8.10
C ILE A 157 -0.76 16.94 7.91
N PHE A 158 -1.87 16.83 7.19
CA PHE A 158 -2.65 17.98 6.72
C PHE A 158 -3.86 18.31 7.60
N GLY A 159 -4.22 17.43 8.53
CA GLY A 159 -5.38 17.62 9.41
C GLY A 159 -6.69 17.59 8.63
N GLY A 160 -7.53 18.60 8.84
CA GLY A 160 -8.80 18.77 8.14
C GLY A 160 -8.74 19.69 6.93
N ASN A 161 -7.56 20.15 6.52
CA ASN A 161 -7.43 21.06 5.39
C ASN A 161 -7.79 20.33 4.08
N LYS A 162 -8.77 20.88 3.34
CA LYS A 162 -9.23 20.33 2.07
C LYS A 162 -8.35 20.70 0.88
N LYS A 163 -7.50 21.72 1.05
CA LYS A 163 -6.58 22.21 0.03
C LYS A 163 -5.18 22.44 0.62
N PRO A 164 -4.53 21.36 1.11
CA PRO A 164 -3.22 21.49 1.74
C PRO A 164 -2.15 22.02 0.78
N GLN A 165 -2.31 21.78 -0.52
CA GLN A 165 -1.40 22.22 -1.58
C GLN A 165 -1.26 23.75 -1.66
N ASP A 166 -2.21 24.51 -1.13
CA ASP A 166 -2.12 25.98 -1.10
C ASP A 166 -0.97 26.48 -0.20
N GLN A 167 -0.44 25.59 0.67
CA GLN A 167 0.69 25.88 1.58
C GLN A 167 2.00 25.23 1.14
N PHE A 168 2.00 24.49 0.03
CA PHE A 168 3.19 23.80 -0.45
C PHE A 168 4.17 24.79 -1.08
N ASN A 169 5.45 24.62 -0.78
CA ASN A 169 6.54 25.27 -1.52
C ASN A 169 6.81 24.61 -2.87
N TYR A 170 6.29 23.39 -3.08
CA TYR A 170 6.35 22.69 -4.35
C TYR A 170 5.47 23.42 -5.38
N ARG A 171 6.05 23.68 -6.54
CA ARG A 171 5.32 24.13 -7.73
C ARG A 171 5.44 23.05 -8.79
N ASP A 172 4.31 22.63 -9.33
CA ASP A 172 4.33 21.82 -10.56
C ASP A 172 4.81 22.76 -11.68
N MET A 173 6.07 22.58 -12.03
CA MET A 173 6.73 23.40 -13.04
C MET A 173 6.26 23.02 -14.45
N GLY A 174 5.15 22.43 -14.67
CA GLY A 174 4.45 22.06 -15.93
C GLY A 174 5.16 22.22 -17.26
N ASP A 175 6.27 22.95 -17.26
CA ASP A 175 7.15 23.21 -18.39
C ASP A 175 8.54 22.65 -18.09
N ALA A 176 8.91 21.59 -18.81
CA ALA A 176 10.21 20.93 -18.66
C ALA A 176 11.40 21.83 -19.01
N SER A 177 11.20 22.97 -19.67
CA SER A 177 12.25 23.94 -19.94
C SER A 177 12.82 24.59 -18.66
N GLN A 178 12.11 24.46 -17.53
CA GLN A 178 12.55 24.95 -16.22
C GLN A 178 13.08 23.84 -15.30
N ILE A 179 13.08 22.60 -15.74
CA ILE A 179 13.75 21.50 -15.06
C ILE A 179 15.24 21.69 -15.32
N CYS A 180 16.08 21.47 -14.31
CA CYS A 180 17.53 21.55 -14.41
C CYS A 180 18.02 21.01 -15.75
N SER A 181 18.77 21.83 -16.49
CA SER A 181 19.46 21.37 -17.67
C SER A 181 20.37 20.20 -17.26
N MET A 182 20.43 19.16 -18.07
CA MET A 182 21.42 18.09 -17.87
C MET A 182 22.86 18.65 -17.87
N ASP A 183 23.03 19.85 -18.39
CA ASP A 183 24.31 20.56 -18.37
C ASP A 183 24.70 21.05 -16.97
N ASP A 184 23.74 21.22 -16.07
CA ASP A 184 23.96 21.63 -14.68
C ASP A 184 24.36 20.43 -13.77
N LEU A 185 24.27 19.20 -14.25
CA LEU A 185 24.74 18.05 -13.50
C LEU A 185 26.27 17.94 -13.52
N PRO A 186 26.90 17.62 -12.38
CA PRO A 186 28.36 17.51 -12.29
C PRO A 186 28.94 16.34 -13.13
N PHE A 187 28.09 15.47 -13.66
CA PHE A 187 28.45 14.33 -14.49
C PHE A 187 27.33 14.00 -15.47
N LYS A 188 27.70 13.48 -16.64
CA LYS A 188 26.78 12.98 -17.65
C LYS A 188 26.85 11.47 -17.70
N PHE A 189 25.68 10.83 -17.81
CA PHE A 189 25.54 9.38 -17.91
C PHE A 189 25.27 8.97 -19.37
N GLY A 190 25.94 7.93 -19.83
CA GLY A 190 25.73 7.33 -21.15
C GLY A 190 26.19 8.21 -22.31
N PRO A 191 25.97 7.78 -23.56
CA PRO A 191 26.43 8.47 -24.76
C PRO A 191 25.77 9.83 -24.99
N GLU A 192 26.56 10.87 -25.27
CA GLU A 192 26.08 12.26 -25.49
C GLU A 192 25.16 12.37 -26.74
N GLU A 193 25.25 11.46 -27.66
CA GLU A 193 24.41 11.42 -28.87
C GLU A 193 22.90 11.37 -28.56
N TYR A 194 22.53 10.91 -27.37
CA TYR A 194 21.14 10.85 -26.95
C TYR A 194 20.61 12.15 -26.33
N ASP A 195 21.46 13.12 -26.06
CA ASP A 195 21.06 14.42 -25.44
C ASP A 195 20.17 15.26 -26.39
N ASN A 196 20.19 14.98 -27.67
CA ASN A 196 19.36 15.64 -28.68
C ASN A 196 17.91 15.12 -28.75
N TYR A 197 17.60 14.05 -28.03
CA TYR A 197 16.22 13.56 -27.97
C TYR A 197 15.38 14.40 -27.00
N THR A 198 14.33 15.04 -27.51
CA THR A 198 13.27 15.56 -26.70
C THR A 198 12.20 14.50 -26.59
N ALA A 199 12.07 13.85 -25.44
CA ALA A 199 11.00 12.92 -25.17
C ALA A 199 9.77 13.64 -24.63
N PHE A 200 8.60 13.06 -24.89
CA PHE A 200 7.33 13.54 -24.38
C PHE A 200 6.68 12.46 -23.52
N ASP A 201 6.03 12.85 -22.42
CA ASP A 201 5.27 11.93 -21.60
C ASP A 201 3.93 11.56 -22.27
N LYS A 202 3.11 10.74 -21.58
CA LYS A 202 1.77 10.33 -22.08
C LYS A 202 0.78 11.50 -22.28
N LYS A 203 1.14 12.72 -21.85
CA LYS A 203 0.33 13.94 -21.95
C LYS A 203 1.00 14.97 -22.86
N ASP A 204 1.91 14.52 -23.72
CA ASP A 204 2.68 15.36 -24.63
C ASP A 204 3.50 16.46 -23.95
N ARG A 205 3.93 16.25 -22.70
CA ARG A 205 4.79 17.17 -21.98
C ARG A 205 6.25 16.80 -22.20
N PRO A 206 7.13 17.77 -22.49
CA PRO A 206 8.54 17.46 -22.68
C PRO A 206 9.18 16.91 -21.38
N ILE A 207 10.05 15.93 -21.53
CA ILE A 207 10.80 15.30 -20.44
C ILE A 207 12.29 15.58 -20.67
N PHE A 208 13.13 15.08 -19.80
CA PHE A 208 14.59 15.24 -19.90
C PHE A 208 15.17 14.87 -21.26
N PRO A 209 16.13 15.62 -21.79
CA PRO A 209 16.91 15.19 -22.94
C PRO A 209 17.49 13.79 -22.72
N GLY A 210 17.48 12.97 -23.79
CA GLY A 210 17.90 11.57 -23.72
C GLY A 210 16.87 10.58 -23.20
N TYR A 211 15.79 11.04 -22.58
CA TYR A 211 14.69 10.17 -22.14
C TYR A 211 13.66 9.95 -23.24
N LYS A 212 13.26 8.70 -23.43
CA LYS A 212 12.22 8.30 -24.38
C LYS A 212 11.27 7.30 -23.73
N PHE A 213 9.97 7.50 -23.95
CA PHE A 213 8.95 6.54 -23.58
C PHE A 213 8.25 6.01 -24.83
N ASP A 214 8.37 4.71 -25.08
CA ASP A 214 7.74 4.06 -26.23
C ASP A 214 7.14 2.71 -25.81
N LYS A 215 5.89 2.46 -26.23
CA LYS A 215 5.17 1.19 -26.01
C LYS A 215 5.20 0.67 -24.56
N GLY A 216 5.15 1.57 -23.59
CA GLY A 216 5.16 1.22 -22.17
C GLY A 216 6.54 1.01 -21.55
N LYS A 217 7.61 1.23 -22.32
CA LYS A 217 8.99 1.16 -21.85
C LYS A 217 9.61 2.54 -21.79
N SER A 218 10.33 2.79 -20.71
CA SER A 218 11.15 3.98 -20.54
C SER A 218 12.59 3.65 -20.87
N THR A 219 13.23 4.48 -21.70
CA THR A 219 14.65 4.39 -21.97
C THR A 219 15.31 5.75 -21.71
N TYR A 220 16.54 5.74 -21.23
CA TYR A 220 17.37 6.91 -21.09
C TYR A 220 18.70 6.65 -21.80
N ARG A 221 19.03 7.50 -22.78
CA ARG A 221 20.25 7.34 -23.61
C ARG A 221 20.45 5.93 -24.16
N GLY A 222 19.34 5.31 -24.59
CA GLY A 222 19.33 3.96 -25.16
C GLY A 222 19.21 2.82 -24.14
N GLU A 223 19.40 3.07 -22.86
CA GLU A 223 19.29 2.07 -21.80
C GLU A 223 17.85 2.00 -21.25
N GLU A 224 17.34 0.79 -21.01
CA GLU A 224 16.03 0.60 -20.40
C GLU A 224 16.09 0.99 -18.91
N VAL A 225 15.26 1.95 -18.52
CA VAL A 225 15.15 2.42 -17.13
C VAL A 225 13.85 1.92 -16.52
N GLY A 226 13.95 1.37 -15.31
CA GLY A 226 12.77 0.96 -14.54
C GLY A 226 12.00 2.14 -13.98
N GLU A 227 10.83 1.87 -13.38
CA GLU A 227 10.03 2.88 -12.67
C GLU A 227 10.78 3.55 -11.51
N GLY A 228 11.80 2.88 -10.95
CA GLY A 228 12.65 3.38 -9.88
C GLY A 228 13.77 4.33 -10.32
N GLY A 229 13.97 4.54 -11.61
CA GLY A 229 15.01 5.42 -12.15
C GLY A 229 16.13 4.67 -12.88
N TYR A 230 17.10 5.44 -13.35
CA TYR A 230 18.27 4.92 -14.08
C TYR A 230 19.35 4.43 -13.10
N VAL A 231 19.89 3.25 -13.37
CA VAL A 231 21.03 2.69 -12.64
C VAL A 231 22.21 2.55 -13.61
N TYR A 232 23.27 3.29 -13.35
CA TYR A 232 24.52 3.16 -14.08
C TYR A 232 25.50 2.27 -13.31
N ALA A 233 26.14 1.34 -13.98
CA ALA A 233 27.15 0.48 -13.40
C ALA A 233 28.24 0.16 -14.43
N GLU A 234 29.48 0.31 -14.01
CA GLU A 234 30.65 -0.23 -14.72
C GLU A 234 31.08 -1.52 -14.04
N PRO A 235 30.97 -2.68 -14.68
CA PRO A 235 31.45 -3.93 -14.10
C PRO A 235 32.96 -3.91 -13.91
N GLY A 236 33.44 -4.28 -12.72
CA GLY A 236 34.87 -4.31 -12.44
C GLY A 236 35.16 -4.62 -10.98
N MET A 237 36.44 -4.73 -10.66
CA MET A 237 36.95 -4.82 -9.29
C MET A 237 37.58 -3.47 -8.92
N TYR A 238 37.06 -2.85 -7.90
CA TYR A 238 37.50 -1.53 -7.44
C TYR A 238 38.04 -1.63 -6.02
N GLY A 239 39.14 -0.94 -5.73
CA GLY A 239 39.70 -0.79 -4.38
C GLY A 239 39.33 0.57 -3.78
N ASN A 240 39.41 0.69 -2.46
CA ASN A 240 39.17 1.94 -1.73
C ASN A 240 37.79 2.58 -2.02
N ILE A 241 36.73 1.77 -1.97
CA ILE A 241 35.36 2.20 -2.28
C ILE A 241 34.71 2.83 -1.04
N ALA A 242 34.08 4.01 -1.21
CA ALA A 242 33.14 4.56 -0.26
C ALA A 242 31.71 4.35 -0.77
N LEU A 243 30.91 3.58 -0.06
CA LEU A 243 29.48 3.42 -0.34
C LEU A 243 28.69 4.50 0.37
N LEU A 244 28.00 5.36 -0.38
CA LEU A 244 27.15 6.41 0.16
C LEU A 244 25.68 6.07 -0.17
N ASP A 245 24.83 6.13 0.86
CA ASP A 245 23.39 5.97 0.73
C ASP A 245 22.65 7.08 1.47
N ILE A 246 21.61 7.62 0.86
CA ILE A 246 20.77 8.64 1.48
C ILE A 246 19.67 7.97 2.29
N ALA A 247 19.77 8.04 3.61
CA ALA A 247 18.77 7.48 4.50
C ALA A 247 17.38 8.08 4.23
N SER A 248 16.44 7.27 3.75
CA SER A 248 15.07 7.69 3.41
C SER A 248 15.06 8.90 2.46
N MET A 249 15.64 8.75 1.28
CA MET A 249 15.87 9.86 0.32
C MET A 249 14.64 10.75 0.12
N HIS A 250 13.50 10.20 -0.30
CA HIS A 250 12.29 11.02 -0.54
C HIS A 250 11.82 11.80 0.71
N PRO A 251 11.63 11.17 1.88
CA PRO A 251 11.30 11.91 3.10
C PRO A 251 12.34 12.97 3.46
N SER A 252 13.61 12.67 3.29
CA SER A 252 14.69 13.64 3.62
C SER A 252 14.69 14.84 2.69
N SER A 253 14.43 14.64 1.40
CA SER A 253 14.30 15.73 0.41
C SER A 253 13.08 16.60 0.71
N ILE A 254 11.91 15.99 0.99
CA ILE A 254 10.70 16.74 1.37
C ILE A 254 10.97 17.65 2.58
N ILE A 255 11.72 17.14 3.56
CA ILE A 255 12.04 17.88 4.79
C ILE A 255 13.11 18.95 4.54
N ALA A 256 14.15 18.66 3.76
CA ALA A 256 15.25 19.58 3.49
C ALA A 256 14.77 20.81 2.71
N GLU A 257 13.91 20.55 1.70
CA GLU A 257 13.38 21.59 0.82
C GLU A 257 12.06 22.21 1.33
N ASP A 258 11.59 21.81 2.50
CA ASP A 258 10.32 22.28 3.11
C ASP A 258 9.14 22.24 2.13
N LEU A 259 9.04 21.14 1.34
CA LEU A 259 8.13 21.06 0.19
C LEU A 259 6.66 21.21 0.57
N PHE A 260 6.24 20.70 1.72
CA PHE A 260 4.86 20.84 2.19
C PHE A 260 4.58 22.16 2.91
N GLY A 261 5.57 23.07 2.99
CA GLY A 261 5.52 24.28 3.79
C GLY A 261 5.75 24.01 5.29
N PRO A 262 6.08 25.05 6.07
CA PRO A 262 6.70 24.89 7.40
C PRO A 262 5.85 24.10 8.39
N VAL A 263 4.53 24.26 8.35
CA VAL A 263 3.62 23.55 9.29
C VAL A 263 3.53 22.07 8.96
N TYR A 264 3.32 21.74 7.70
CA TYR A 264 3.11 20.35 7.29
C TYR A 264 4.42 19.58 7.20
N THR A 265 5.49 20.22 6.76
CA THR A 265 6.83 19.59 6.78
C THR A 265 7.27 19.28 8.21
N LYS A 266 6.95 20.11 9.19
CA LYS A 266 7.21 19.80 10.60
C LYS A 266 6.47 18.54 11.05
N ARG A 267 5.18 18.42 10.78
CA ARG A 267 4.38 17.22 11.12
C ARG A 267 4.90 15.97 10.41
N PHE A 268 5.25 16.10 9.13
CA PHE A 268 5.84 15.01 8.37
C PHE A 268 7.17 14.55 8.96
N ARG A 269 8.03 15.50 9.37
CA ARG A 269 9.28 15.20 10.07
C ARG A 269 9.05 14.43 11.37
N GLU A 270 8.06 14.80 12.17
CA GLU A 270 7.72 14.12 13.42
C GLU A 270 7.36 12.65 13.17
N ILE A 271 6.61 12.35 12.11
CA ILE A 271 6.27 10.96 11.72
C ILE A 271 7.52 10.21 11.29
N ARG A 272 8.35 10.79 10.42
CA ARG A 272 9.60 10.19 9.95
C ARG A 272 10.55 9.91 11.11
N ASP A 273 10.72 10.86 12.00
CA ASP A 273 11.64 10.74 13.13
C ASP A 273 11.14 9.68 14.14
N ALA A 274 9.83 9.59 14.37
CA ALA A 274 9.24 8.52 15.18
C ALA A 274 9.50 7.14 14.57
N ARG A 275 9.31 6.99 13.25
CA ARG A 275 9.63 5.76 12.53
C ARG A 275 11.13 5.40 12.66
N VAL A 276 12.02 6.37 12.49
CA VAL A 276 13.46 6.15 12.60
C VAL A 276 13.84 5.74 14.02
N ALA A 277 13.30 6.41 15.04
CA ALA A 277 13.55 6.06 16.44
C ALA A 277 13.10 4.63 16.76
N ILE A 278 11.93 4.20 16.29
CA ILE A 278 11.45 2.82 16.46
C ILE A 278 12.38 1.85 15.75
N LYS A 279 12.75 2.12 14.49
CA LYS A 279 13.66 1.28 13.71
C LYS A 279 15.01 1.08 14.38
N HIS A 280 15.53 2.12 15.02
CA HIS A 280 16.80 2.09 15.74
C HIS A 280 16.68 1.64 17.20
N LYS A 281 15.48 1.18 17.61
CA LYS A 281 15.19 0.73 18.97
C LYS A 281 15.38 1.81 20.05
N GLU A 282 15.26 3.09 19.68
CA GLU A 282 15.29 4.23 20.60
C GLU A 282 13.90 4.39 21.25
N PHE A 283 13.41 3.36 21.95
CA PHE A 283 12.02 3.28 22.39
C PHE A 283 11.62 4.37 23.38
N ASP A 284 12.50 4.78 24.29
CA ASP A 284 12.22 5.86 25.24
C ASP A 284 12.02 7.22 24.57
N LYS A 285 12.72 7.43 23.47
CA LYS A 285 12.54 8.61 22.62
C LYS A 285 11.24 8.51 21.83
N ALA A 286 10.99 7.35 21.20
CA ALA A 286 9.77 7.11 20.42
C ALA A 286 8.50 7.27 21.26
N ARG A 287 8.47 6.80 22.52
CA ARG A 287 7.33 6.95 23.45
C ARG A 287 6.89 8.39 23.65
N LYS A 288 7.81 9.34 23.54
CA LYS A 288 7.55 10.79 23.75
C LYS A 288 7.11 11.50 22.46
N MET A 289 7.29 10.86 21.31
CA MET A 289 6.95 11.45 20.01
C MET A 289 5.46 11.37 19.71
N LEU A 290 5.00 12.12 18.74
CA LEU A 290 3.59 12.19 18.33
C LEU A 290 2.66 12.43 19.54
N ASN A 291 3.03 13.35 20.41
CA ASN A 291 2.29 13.68 21.64
C ASN A 291 2.06 12.48 22.57
N GLY A 292 3.00 11.52 22.57
CA GLY A 292 2.92 10.34 23.43
C GLY A 292 1.97 9.23 22.91
N ALA A 293 1.42 9.37 21.70
CA ALA A 293 0.50 8.40 21.12
C ALA A 293 1.12 6.99 20.97
N LEU A 294 2.45 6.93 20.86
CA LEU A 294 3.18 5.65 20.74
C LEU A 294 3.36 4.91 22.06
N ALA A 295 3.18 5.57 23.20
CA ALA A 295 3.49 4.98 24.51
C ALA A 295 2.69 3.69 24.80
N LYS A 296 1.43 3.63 24.38
CA LYS A 296 0.57 2.45 24.58
C LYS A 296 0.92 1.24 23.72
N TYR A 297 1.70 1.44 22.64
CA TYR A 297 2.15 0.36 21.75
C TYR A 297 3.58 -0.09 22.04
N LEU A 298 4.34 0.71 22.76
CA LEU A 298 5.71 0.43 23.16
C LEU A 298 5.76 0.07 24.67
N THR A 299 4.85 -0.80 25.11
CA THR A 299 4.64 -1.13 26.53
C THR A 299 5.76 -1.98 27.11
N ASP A 300 6.23 -2.95 26.33
CA ASP A 300 7.26 -3.89 26.70
C ASP A 300 8.24 -4.10 25.53
N GLU A 301 9.36 -4.79 25.81
CA GLU A 301 10.44 -4.98 24.85
C GLU A 301 10.01 -5.86 23.65
N SER A 302 9.15 -6.86 23.89
CA SER A 302 8.67 -7.75 22.84
C SER A 302 7.75 -7.02 21.84
N ALA A 303 6.80 -6.23 22.35
CA ALA A 303 5.90 -5.41 21.52
C ALA A 303 6.69 -4.35 20.73
N ALA A 304 7.69 -3.74 21.37
CA ALA A 304 8.56 -2.75 20.76
C ALA A 304 9.44 -3.35 19.66
N ASP A 305 10.00 -4.53 19.87
CA ASP A 305 10.80 -5.24 18.85
C ASP A 305 9.94 -5.70 17.67
N ALA A 306 8.74 -6.22 17.92
CA ALA A 306 7.79 -6.56 16.85
C ALA A 306 7.45 -5.34 16.00
N LEU A 307 7.21 -4.20 16.63
CA LEU A 307 6.95 -2.94 15.92
C LEU A 307 8.18 -2.46 15.14
N ALA A 308 9.38 -2.58 15.70
CA ALA A 308 10.62 -2.21 15.00
C ALA A 308 10.86 -3.06 13.75
N GLN A 309 10.54 -4.35 13.80
CA GLN A 309 10.56 -5.23 12.63
C GLN A 309 9.54 -4.78 11.58
N ALA A 310 8.28 -4.55 11.96
CA ALA A 310 7.24 -4.08 11.04
C ALA A 310 7.65 -2.79 10.32
N VAL A 311 8.10 -1.80 11.08
CA VAL A 311 8.51 -0.50 10.56
C VAL A 311 9.75 -0.59 9.65
N SER A 312 10.61 -1.60 9.85
CA SER A 312 11.77 -1.83 8.98
C SER A 312 11.40 -2.36 7.61
N TYR A 313 10.33 -3.18 7.53
CA TYR A 313 9.83 -3.76 6.28
C TYR A 313 8.77 -2.92 5.58
N THR A 314 8.06 -2.07 6.31
CA THR A 314 7.12 -1.14 5.70
C THR A 314 7.89 0.02 5.06
N HIS A 315 8.11 -0.05 3.77
CA HIS A 315 8.30 1.17 3.00
C HIS A 315 6.97 1.93 3.12
N LEU A 316 6.93 2.97 3.95
CA LEU A 316 5.90 3.99 3.83
C LEU A 316 6.10 4.62 2.45
N THR A 317 5.47 4.01 1.46
CA THR A 317 5.21 4.68 0.18
C THR A 317 4.22 5.78 0.49
N LEU A 318 4.74 6.97 0.71
CA LEU A 318 3.99 8.21 0.65
C LEU A 318 3.75 8.56 -0.81
#